data_dd76b66bcfd32dfe98978dcb2abd510d
#
_entry.id   dd76b66bcfd32dfe98978dcb2abd510d
#
_cell.length_a   1.000
_cell.length_b   1.000
_cell.length_c   1.000
_cell.angle_alpha   90.00
_cell.angle_beta   90.00
_cell.angle_gamma   90.00
#
_symmetry.space_group_name_H-M   'P 1'
#
loop_
_entity.id
_entity.type
_entity.pdbx_description
1 polymer ?
#
loop_
_entity_poly.entity_id
_entity_poly.type
_entity_poly.pdbx_seq_one_letter_code
_entity_poly.pdbx_strand_id
1 'polypeptide(L)'
;KPIKTADLLCSKFFSNLIITTLALALTLPYYITLSFLGEVDHGAVLLGYLGLIEMSACYIGIGIFSSSLSRTAVSAFFISLGIGLCFQFLFGMFAEQIGTGIFADLFSYLSMEEHFDSLSRGILDSRDIIYFGSVITVFLALSKFFICKSRF
;
A
#
# COMPACT_ATOMS: atom_id res chain seq x y z
N LYS A 1 -10.25 -25.59 17.99
CA LYS A 1 -11.22 -24.59 17.50
C LYS A 1 -10.88 -24.29 16.05
N PRO A 2 -11.81 -24.38 15.10
CA PRO A 2 -11.51 -24.02 13.73
C PRO A 2 -11.18 -22.52 13.68
N ILE A 3 -9.97 -22.21 13.23
CA ILE A 3 -9.50 -20.81 13.04
C ILE A 3 -10.34 -20.21 11.92
N LYS A 4 -10.95 -19.06 12.18
CA LYS A 4 -11.69 -18.33 11.15
C LYS A 4 -10.70 -17.82 10.08
N THR A 5 -11.10 -17.91 8.83
CA THR A 5 -10.27 -17.43 7.69
C THR A 5 -9.88 -15.96 7.85
N ALA A 6 -10.77 -15.14 8.44
CA ALA A 6 -10.50 -13.75 8.73
C ALA A 6 -9.33 -13.57 9.72
N ASP A 7 -9.31 -14.38 10.81
CA ASP A 7 -8.24 -14.27 11.82
C ASP A 7 -6.88 -14.64 11.24
N LEU A 8 -6.85 -15.62 10.34
CA LEU A 8 -5.63 -16.01 9.62
C LEU A 8 -5.14 -14.93 8.67
N LEU A 9 -6.03 -14.27 7.94
CA LEU A 9 -5.67 -13.16 7.04
C LEU A 9 -5.16 -11.95 7.83
N CYS A 10 -5.87 -11.58 8.91
CA CYS A 10 -5.44 -10.49 9.77
C CYS A 10 -4.08 -10.76 10.41
N SER A 11 -3.84 -11.98 10.91
CA SER A 11 -2.54 -12.31 11.51
C SER A 11 -1.40 -12.23 10.51
N LYS A 12 -1.60 -12.70 9.28
CA LYS A 12 -0.61 -12.56 8.20
C LYS A 12 -0.37 -11.09 7.84
N PHE A 13 -1.42 -10.31 7.73
CA PHE A 13 -1.32 -8.88 7.40
C PHE A 13 -0.51 -8.13 8.47
N PHE A 14 -0.90 -8.26 9.75
CA PHE A 14 -0.21 -7.57 10.84
C PHE A 14 1.23 -8.06 11.03
N SER A 15 1.50 -9.35 10.86
CA SER A 15 2.86 -9.88 10.95
C SER A 15 3.79 -9.26 9.90
N ASN A 16 3.35 -9.19 8.65
CA ASN A 16 4.13 -8.55 7.59
C ASN A 16 4.26 -7.03 7.79
N LEU A 17 3.20 -6.38 8.25
CA LEU A 17 3.22 -4.94 8.53
C LEU A 17 4.22 -4.61 9.64
N ILE A 18 4.29 -5.39 10.72
CA ILE A 18 5.26 -5.21 11.80
C ILE A 18 6.69 -5.35 11.26
N ILE A 19 6.96 -6.39 10.45
CA ILE A 19 8.28 -6.60 9.86
C ILE A 19 8.69 -5.41 8.99
N THR A 20 7.79 -4.93 8.14
CA THR A 20 8.04 -3.77 7.28
C THR A 20 8.25 -2.49 8.08
N THR A 21 7.44 -2.26 9.11
CA THR A 21 7.59 -1.11 10.01
C THR A 21 8.93 -1.15 10.74
N LEU A 22 9.37 -2.32 11.22
CA LEU A 22 10.70 -2.50 11.83
C LEU A 22 11.82 -2.22 10.82
N ALA A 23 11.69 -2.70 9.58
CA ALA A 23 12.65 -2.40 8.53
C ALA A 23 12.74 -0.89 8.23
N LEU A 24 11.60 -0.19 8.19
CA LEU A 24 11.57 1.27 8.04
C LEU A 24 12.19 1.97 9.26
N ALA A 25 11.96 1.47 10.47
CA ALA A 25 12.57 2.02 11.68
C ALA A 25 14.11 1.94 11.66
N LEU A 26 14.69 0.94 11.01
CA LEU A 26 16.13 0.84 10.81
C LEU A 26 16.70 1.94 9.89
N THR A 27 15.86 2.67 9.16
CA THR A 27 16.29 3.83 8.36
C THR A 27 16.31 5.13 9.14
N LEU A 28 15.75 5.18 10.36
CA LEU A 28 15.76 6.37 11.22
C LEU A 28 17.17 6.94 11.51
N PRO A 29 18.24 6.15 11.66
CA PRO A 29 19.59 6.69 11.81
C PRO A 29 20.00 7.62 10.66
N TYR A 30 19.54 7.37 9.42
CA TYR A 30 19.80 8.27 8.28
C TYR A 30 19.13 9.63 8.49
N TYR A 31 17.89 9.62 8.96
CA TYR A 31 17.17 10.85 9.27
C TYR A 31 17.88 11.65 10.38
N ILE A 32 18.33 10.98 11.45
CA ILE A 32 19.07 11.61 12.54
C ILE A 32 20.35 12.24 12.01
N THR A 33 21.11 11.52 11.17
CA THR A 33 22.34 12.03 10.56
C THR A 33 22.08 13.28 9.70
N LEU A 34 21.03 13.27 8.87
CA LEU A 34 20.66 14.39 8.04
C LEU A 34 20.24 15.62 8.86
N SER A 35 19.55 15.42 9.99
CA SER A 35 19.16 16.50 10.91
C SER A 35 20.35 17.23 11.53
N PHE A 36 21.51 16.57 11.66
CA PHE A 36 22.74 17.19 12.12
C PHE A 36 23.52 17.91 11.02
N LEU A 37 23.31 17.57 9.76
CA LEU A 37 24.04 18.14 8.63
C LEU A 37 23.35 19.38 8.02
N GLY A 38 22.05 19.54 8.21
CA GLY A 38 21.29 20.63 7.61
C GLY A 38 19.90 20.82 8.16
N GLU A 39 19.22 21.86 7.67
CA GLU A 39 17.82 22.11 8.00
C GLU A 39 16.93 21.09 7.30
N VAL A 40 16.27 20.24 8.07
CA VAL A 40 15.34 19.21 7.60
C VAL A 40 13.94 19.55 8.08
N ASP A 41 12.97 19.50 7.18
CA ASP A 41 11.55 19.60 7.55
C ASP A 41 11.10 18.32 8.26
N HIS A 42 11.10 18.36 9.58
CA HIS A 42 10.71 17.24 10.43
C HIS A 42 9.27 16.79 10.18
N GLY A 43 8.38 17.73 9.82
CA GLY A 43 6.98 17.42 9.51
C GLY A 43 6.84 16.58 8.24
N ALA A 44 7.49 17.00 7.17
CA ALA A 44 7.47 16.26 5.89
C ALA A 44 8.08 14.88 6.03
N VAL A 45 9.17 14.74 6.78
CA VAL A 45 9.82 13.44 7.01
C VAL A 45 8.91 12.48 7.78
N LEU A 46 8.30 12.92 8.88
CA LEU A 46 7.39 12.08 9.67
C LEU A 46 6.16 11.63 8.87
N LEU A 47 5.55 12.54 8.10
CA LEU A 47 4.42 12.21 7.24
C LEU A 47 4.85 11.31 6.07
N GLY A 48 6.04 11.49 5.52
CA GLY A 48 6.62 10.59 4.53
C GLY A 48 6.79 9.16 5.06
N TYR A 49 7.27 8.98 6.30
CA TYR A 49 7.34 7.66 6.94
C TYR A 49 5.96 7.04 7.14
N LEU A 50 4.97 7.84 7.53
CA LEU A 50 3.58 7.39 7.65
C LEU A 50 3.05 6.93 6.29
N GLY A 51 3.26 7.71 5.24
CA GLY A 51 2.89 7.34 3.87
C GLY A 51 3.55 6.05 3.40
N LEU A 52 4.83 5.83 3.72
CA LEU A 52 5.54 4.58 3.41
C LEU A 52 4.93 3.37 4.14
N ILE A 53 4.48 3.54 5.39
CA ILE A 53 3.80 2.48 6.15
C ILE A 53 2.44 2.16 5.51
N GLU A 54 1.65 3.17 5.18
CA GLU A 54 0.33 2.98 4.55
C GLU A 54 0.46 2.34 3.16
N MET A 55 1.40 2.80 2.34
CA MET A 55 1.68 2.25 1.03
C MET A 55 2.16 0.79 1.12
N SER A 56 3.06 0.47 2.06
CA SER A 56 3.48 -0.92 2.30
C SER A 56 2.34 -1.80 2.78
N ALA A 57 1.42 -1.29 3.58
CA ALA A 57 0.21 -2.01 3.99
C ALA A 57 -0.67 -2.37 2.79
N CYS A 58 -0.80 -1.48 1.80
CA CYS A 58 -1.49 -1.78 0.53
C CYS A 58 -0.80 -2.89 -0.24
N TYR A 59 0.52 -2.84 -0.40
CA TYR A 59 1.27 -3.91 -1.07
C TYR A 59 1.17 -5.25 -0.36
N ILE A 60 1.15 -5.26 0.98
CA ILE A 60 0.90 -6.47 1.77
C ILE A 60 -0.50 -7.02 1.48
N GLY A 61 -1.52 -6.15 1.43
CA GLY A 61 -2.89 -6.52 1.07
C GLY A 61 -2.99 -7.15 -0.32
N ILE A 62 -2.36 -6.54 -1.32
CA ILE A 62 -2.26 -7.03 -2.70
C ILE A 62 -1.52 -8.39 -2.73
N GLY A 63 -0.43 -8.53 -1.98
CA GLY A 63 0.34 -9.77 -1.89
C GLY A 63 -0.46 -10.93 -1.28
N ILE A 64 -1.22 -10.67 -0.23
CA ILE A 64 -2.13 -11.65 0.39
C ILE A 64 -3.24 -12.06 -0.59
N PHE A 65 -3.81 -11.11 -1.31
CA PHE A 65 -4.80 -11.38 -2.35
C PHE A 65 -4.22 -12.24 -3.47
N SER A 66 -3.08 -11.88 -4.02
CA SER A 66 -2.39 -12.62 -5.07
C SER A 66 -2.04 -14.04 -4.64
N SER A 67 -1.62 -14.21 -3.39
CA SER A 67 -1.37 -15.52 -2.79
C SER A 67 -2.64 -16.36 -2.65
N SER A 68 -3.80 -15.73 -2.42
CA SER A 68 -5.09 -16.45 -2.34
C SER A 68 -5.59 -16.94 -3.70
N LEU A 69 -5.15 -16.30 -4.78
CA LEU A 69 -5.53 -16.62 -6.15
C LEU A 69 -4.59 -17.66 -6.80
N SER A 70 -3.36 -17.76 -6.30
CA SER A 70 -2.28 -18.53 -6.93
C SER A 70 -2.02 -19.85 -6.22
N ARG A 71 -1.60 -20.86 -7.01
CA ARG A 71 -1.17 -22.16 -6.49
C ARG A 71 0.33 -22.23 -6.16
N THR A 72 1.13 -21.34 -6.73
CA THR A 72 2.58 -21.29 -6.56
C THR A 72 3.03 -19.91 -6.09
N ALA A 73 4.10 -19.85 -5.31
CA ALA A 73 4.67 -18.60 -4.83
C ALA A 73 5.14 -17.69 -6.00
N VAL A 74 5.66 -18.28 -7.07
CA VAL A 74 6.13 -17.56 -8.24
C VAL A 74 4.98 -16.86 -8.96
N SER A 75 3.85 -17.55 -9.18
CA SER A 75 2.68 -16.92 -9.81
C SER A 75 2.06 -15.84 -8.91
N ALA A 76 2.04 -16.04 -7.59
CA ALA A 76 1.59 -15.02 -6.65
C ALA A 76 2.45 -13.76 -6.73
N PHE A 77 3.77 -13.92 -6.84
CA PHE A 77 4.70 -12.80 -6.98
C PHE A 77 4.43 -11.99 -8.26
N PHE A 78 4.32 -12.63 -9.42
CA PHE A 78 4.06 -11.92 -10.68
C PHE A 78 2.70 -11.23 -10.70
N ILE A 79 1.66 -11.85 -10.13
CA ILE A 79 0.34 -11.22 -10.04
C ILE A 79 0.39 -10.00 -9.11
N SER A 80 1.03 -10.10 -7.93
CA SER A 80 1.14 -8.97 -7.01
C SER A 80 1.97 -7.84 -7.59
N LEU A 81 3.04 -8.18 -8.30
CA LEU A 81 3.88 -7.21 -9.00
C LEU A 81 3.06 -6.46 -10.08
N GLY A 82 2.31 -7.19 -10.90
CA GLY A 82 1.47 -6.60 -11.94
C GLY A 82 0.41 -5.66 -11.38
N ILE A 83 -0.33 -6.10 -10.35
CA ILE A 83 -1.34 -5.26 -9.69
C ILE A 83 -0.69 -4.05 -9.03
N GLY A 84 0.43 -4.24 -8.32
CA GLY A 84 1.16 -3.17 -7.66
C GLY A 84 1.65 -2.10 -8.65
N LEU A 85 2.23 -2.51 -9.78
CA LEU A 85 2.67 -1.59 -10.84
C LEU A 85 1.49 -0.84 -11.47
N CYS A 86 0.34 -1.48 -11.64
CA CYS A 86 -0.87 -0.81 -12.13
C CYS A 86 -1.28 0.33 -11.20
N PHE A 87 -1.35 0.09 -9.90
CA PHE A 87 -1.73 1.10 -8.92
C PHE A 87 -0.66 2.18 -8.73
N GLN A 88 0.63 1.84 -8.89
CA GLN A 88 1.72 2.78 -8.70
C GLN A 88 1.91 3.71 -9.90
N PHE A 89 1.99 3.16 -11.11
CA PHE A 89 2.42 3.92 -12.29
C PHE A 89 1.33 4.05 -13.35
N LEU A 90 0.60 2.95 -13.66
CA LEU A 90 -0.29 2.95 -14.82
C LEU A 90 -1.44 3.93 -14.66
N PHE A 91 -2.04 4.02 -13.49
CA PHE A 91 -3.15 4.94 -13.27
C PHE A 91 -2.71 6.40 -13.34
N GLY A 92 -1.54 6.76 -12.80
CA GLY A 92 -0.97 8.10 -12.92
C GLY A 92 -0.65 8.46 -14.37
N MET A 93 0.04 7.58 -15.09
CA MET A 93 0.36 7.77 -16.50
C MET A 93 -0.90 7.94 -17.38
N PHE A 94 -1.94 7.16 -17.15
CA PHE A 94 -3.19 7.32 -17.89
C PHE A 94 -3.89 8.64 -17.55
N ALA A 95 -3.86 9.08 -16.30
CA ALA A 95 -4.40 10.39 -15.92
C ALA A 95 -3.72 11.53 -16.68
N GLU A 96 -2.38 11.52 -16.76
CA GLU A 96 -1.61 12.50 -17.53
C GLU A 96 -1.89 12.47 -19.03
N GLN A 97 -2.04 11.28 -19.62
CA GLN A 97 -2.30 11.11 -21.06
C GLN A 97 -3.71 11.58 -21.47
N ILE A 98 -4.70 11.38 -20.63
CA ILE A 98 -6.10 11.80 -20.89
C ILE A 98 -6.24 13.31 -20.74
N GLY A 99 -5.36 13.96 -19.97
CA GLY A 99 -5.32 15.40 -19.74
C GLY A 99 -6.39 15.84 -18.73
N THR A 100 -7.43 16.57 -19.18
CA THR A 100 -8.47 17.10 -18.28
C THR A 100 -9.81 16.42 -18.51
N GLY A 101 -10.50 16.04 -17.44
CA GLY A 101 -11.84 15.46 -17.50
C GLY A 101 -12.09 14.47 -16.38
N ILE A 102 -13.36 14.04 -16.23
CA ILE A 102 -13.81 13.14 -15.16
C ILE A 102 -12.99 11.82 -15.14
N PHE A 103 -12.58 11.33 -16.30
CA PHE A 103 -11.75 10.11 -16.39
C PHE A 103 -10.32 10.35 -15.90
N ALA A 104 -9.72 11.50 -16.23
CA ALA A 104 -8.39 11.86 -15.75
C ALA A 104 -8.40 11.97 -14.21
N ASP A 105 -9.39 12.66 -13.66
CA ASP A 105 -9.56 12.81 -12.20
C ASP A 105 -9.77 11.45 -11.50
N LEU A 106 -10.52 10.52 -12.14
CA LEU A 106 -10.73 9.19 -11.60
C LEU A 106 -9.44 8.36 -11.57
N PHE A 107 -8.65 8.38 -12.65
CA PHE A 107 -7.38 7.66 -12.73
C PHE A 107 -6.33 8.24 -11.77
N SER A 108 -6.26 9.56 -11.68
CA SER A 108 -5.44 10.27 -10.71
C SER A 108 -5.78 9.84 -9.28
N TYR A 109 -7.07 9.81 -8.95
CA TYR A 109 -7.54 9.37 -7.62
C TYR A 109 -7.27 7.88 -7.33
N LEU A 110 -7.08 7.04 -8.34
CA LEU A 110 -6.70 5.63 -8.17
C LEU A 110 -5.18 5.43 -8.05
N SER A 111 -4.37 6.43 -8.39
CA SER A 111 -2.90 6.35 -8.32
C SER A 111 -2.41 6.43 -6.88
N MET A 112 -1.64 5.42 -6.46
CA MET A 112 -0.98 5.44 -5.15
C MET A 112 0.11 6.50 -5.07
N GLU A 113 0.73 6.83 -6.19
CA GLU A 113 1.83 7.79 -6.28
C GLU A 113 1.36 9.20 -5.91
N GLU A 114 0.21 9.64 -6.40
CA GLU A 114 -0.33 10.98 -6.09
C GLU A 114 -0.66 11.15 -4.61
N HIS A 115 -1.26 10.13 -3.99
CA HIS A 115 -1.56 10.15 -2.56
C HIS A 115 -0.30 10.11 -1.69
N PHE A 116 0.72 9.36 -2.12
CA PHE A 116 2.01 9.33 -1.44
C PHE A 116 2.76 10.66 -1.58
N ASP A 117 2.72 11.29 -2.74
CA ASP A 117 3.38 12.58 -3.00
C ASP A 117 2.82 13.69 -2.10
N SER A 118 1.50 13.70 -1.87
CA SER A 118 0.84 14.59 -0.91
C SER A 118 1.42 14.44 0.50
N LEU A 119 1.52 13.21 1.01
CA LEU A 119 2.08 12.91 2.32
C LEU A 119 3.59 13.26 2.40
N SER A 120 4.34 13.00 1.35
CA SER A 120 5.78 13.28 1.29
C SER A 120 6.10 14.77 1.36
N ARG A 121 5.18 15.61 0.90
CA ARG A 121 5.27 17.09 1.00
C ARG A 121 4.87 17.63 2.38
N GLY A 122 4.53 16.77 3.31
CA GLY A 122 4.11 17.18 4.65
C GLY A 122 2.64 17.60 4.75
N ILE A 123 1.81 17.27 3.75
CA ILE A 123 0.38 17.57 3.73
C ILE A 123 -0.37 16.31 4.15
N LEU A 124 -1.03 16.35 5.31
CA LEU A 124 -1.90 15.28 5.78
C LEU A 124 -3.33 15.56 5.32
N ASP A 125 -3.76 14.91 4.24
CA ASP A 125 -5.16 14.92 3.83
C ASP A 125 -5.86 13.65 4.33
N SER A 126 -7.04 13.83 4.92
CA SER A 126 -7.90 12.70 5.34
C SER A 126 -8.28 11.79 4.17
N ARG A 127 -8.28 12.32 2.94
CA ARG A 127 -8.55 11.58 1.71
C ARG A 127 -7.53 10.50 1.46
N ASP A 128 -6.25 10.78 1.72
CA ASP A 128 -5.13 9.85 1.50
C ASP A 128 -5.26 8.66 2.44
N ILE A 129 -5.54 8.89 3.72
CA ILE A 129 -5.74 7.83 4.72
C ILE A 129 -6.95 6.96 4.36
N ILE A 130 -8.05 7.57 3.96
CA ILE A 130 -9.27 6.84 3.56
C ILE A 130 -9.00 6.01 2.30
N TYR A 131 -8.26 6.54 1.34
CA TYR A 131 -7.87 5.82 0.13
C TYR A 131 -7.06 4.56 0.46
N PHE A 132 -5.95 4.70 1.18
CA PHE A 132 -5.11 3.57 1.57
C PHE A 132 -5.89 2.53 2.40
N GLY A 133 -6.69 2.97 3.37
CA GLY A 133 -7.55 2.12 4.17
C GLY A 133 -8.60 1.36 3.33
N SER A 134 -9.19 2.01 2.33
CA SER A 134 -10.17 1.38 1.43
C SER A 134 -9.52 0.31 0.54
N VAL A 135 -8.36 0.59 -0.03
CA VAL A 135 -7.59 -0.36 -0.85
C VAL A 135 -7.23 -1.61 -0.03
N ILE A 136 -6.69 -1.44 1.17
CA ILE A 136 -6.35 -2.55 2.07
C ILE A 136 -7.59 -3.40 2.37
N THR A 137 -8.70 -2.75 2.73
CA THR A 137 -9.95 -3.44 3.09
C THR A 137 -10.51 -4.23 1.91
N VAL A 138 -10.51 -3.66 0.71
CA VAL A 138 -10.99 -4.32 -0.52
C VAL A 138 -10.15 -5.56 -0.83
N PHE A 139 -8.82 -5.46 -0.82
CA PHE A 139 -7.96 -6.61 -1.13
C PHE A 139 -8.03 -7.72 -0.07
N LEU A 140 -8.16 -7.38 1.20
CA LEU A 140 -8.36 -8.37 2.26
C LEU A 140 -9.74 -9.04 2.17
N ALA A 141 -10.79 -8.29 1.82
CA ALA A 141 -12.12 -8.84 1.61
C ALA A 141 -12.16 -9.79 0.40
N LEU A 142 -11.53 -9.42 -0.71
CA LEU A 142 -11.37 -10.27 -1.88
C LEU A 142 -10.59 -11.55 -1.53
N SER A 143 -9.50 -11.45 -0.79
CA SER A 143 -8.73 -12.60 -0.32
C SER A 143 -9.59 -13.58 0.48
N LYS A 144 -10.40 -13.05 1.39
CA LYS A 144 -11.33 -13.86 2.18
C LYS A 144 -12.34 -14.59 1.30
N PHE A 145 -12.91 -13.88 0.32
CA PHE A 145 -13.89 -14.47 -0.61
C PHE A 145 -13.29 -15.62 -1.42
N PHE A 146 -12.09 -15.45 -1.98
CA PHE A 146 -11.43 -16.49 -2.77
C PHE A 146 -11.02 -17.71 -1.93
N ILE A 147 -10.51 -17.52 -0.72
CA ILE A 147 -10.17 -18.61 0.18
C ILE A 147 -11.42 -19.40 0.61
N CYS A 148 -12.52 -18.71 0.91
CA CYS A 148 -13.77 -19.38 1.24
C CYS A 148 -14.32 -20.20 0.06
N LYS A 149 -14.23 -19.65 -1.16
CA LYS A 149 -14.70 -20.34 -2.38
C LYS A 149 -13.82 -21.56 -2.74
N SER A 150 -12.53 -21.49 -2.46
CA SER A 150 -11.58 -22.61 -2.74
C SER A 150 -11.72 -23.79 -1.78
N ARG A 151 -12.50 -23.64 -0.70
CA ARG A 151 -12.75 -24.72 0.29
C ARG A 151 -14.00 -25.56 -0.03
N PHE A 152 -14.76 -25.19 -1.06
CA PHE A 152 -15.87 -25.98 -1.63
C PHE A 152 -15.45 -26.54 -3.00
#